data_2c2a71c0f24ed643edc4b14f7ca1a386
#
_entry.id   2c2a71c0f24ed643edc4b14f7ca1a386
#
_cell.length_a   1.000
_cell.length_b   1.000
_cell.length_c   1.000
_cell.angle_alpha   90.00
_cell.angle_beta   90.00
_cell.angle_gamma   90.00
#
_symmetry.space_group_name_H-M   'P 1'
#
loop_
_entity.id
_entity.type
_entity.pdbx_description
1 polymer ?
#
loop_
_entity_poly.entity_id
_entity_poly.type
_entity_poly.pdbx_seq_one_letter_code
_entity_poly.pdbx_strand_id
1 'polypeptide(L)'
;MNLPVSPDSLVIAGKTYGSRLLTGTGKFKDLEETRLATEAAGAQIVTVAIRRSNIGQNPGEPNLLDVLPPDRYTILPNTAGCYTAEDAVRTCRLARELLDGHTLTKLEVLGDQKSLYPDVVQTLKAAEQLVKDGFDVMVYTSDDPILAKRLEEIGCAAVMPLAAPIGSGLGIQNKYNLLQIIEDAKVPIIVDAGVGTASDAAIAMELGCDGVLMNTAIAGARHPVLMASAMRKAVEAGREAFLAGRIPRKRYASASSPIDGLIG
;
A
#
# COMPACT_ATOMS: atom_id res chain seq x y z
N MET A 1 15.27 20.10 -24.71
CA MET A 1 15.25 18.68 -25.14
C MET A 1 14.42 17.94 -24.08
N ASN A 2 13.20 17.57 -24.41
CA ASN A 2 12.42 16.69 -23.54
C ASN A 2 12.98 15.27 -23.73
N LEU A 3 13.72 14.79 -22.74
CA LEU A 3 14.04 13.36 -22.67
C LEU A 3 12.71 12.60 -22.56
N PRO A 4 12.53 11.52 -23.32
CA PRO A 4 11.35 10.67 -23.13
C PRO A 4 11.44 10.10 -21.72
N VAL A 5 10.54 10.54 -20.83
CA VAL A 5 10.35 9.91 -19.52
C VAL A 5 9.85 8.51 -19.84
N SER A 6 10.62 7.49 -19.45
CA SER A 6 10.14 6.12 -19.45
C SER A 6 8.77 6.10 -18.75
N PRO A 7 7.78 5.35 -19.24
CA PRO A 7 6.47 5.34 -18.60
C PRO A 7 6.63 4.97 -17.13
N ASP A 8 6.30 5.91 -16.25
CA ASP A 8 6.36 5.76 -14.80
C ASP A 8 5.20 4.89 -14.33
N SER A 9 5.35 3.58 -14.45
CA SER A 9 4.33 2.60 -14.09
C SER A 9 4.74 1.81 -12.83
N LEU A 10 3.75 1.47 -12.01
CA LEU A 10 3.92 0.53 -10.92
C LEU A 10 3.89 -0.90 -11.47
N VAL A 11 4.94 -1.67 -11.22
CA VAL A 11 4.99 -3.09 -11.62
C VAL A 11 5.07 -3.96 -10.37
N ILE A 12 4.13 -4.88 -10.18
CA ILE A 12 4.11 -5.84 -9.07
C ILE A 12 3.88 -7.23 -9.65
N ALA A 13 4.72 -8.19 -9.29
CA ALA A 13 4.64 -9.58 -9.78
C ALA A 13 4.49 -9.66 -11.32
N GLY A 14 5.24 -8.83 -12.07
CA GLY A 14 5.21 -8.79 -13.52
C GLY A 14 4.00 -8.09 -14.15
N LYS A 15 3.01 -7.68 -13.37
CA LYS A 15 1.83 -6.94 -13.86
C LYS A 15 2.00 -5.44 -13.66
N THR A 16 1.65 -4.67 -14.70
CA THR A 16 1.72 -3.20 -14.70
C THR A 16 0.41 -2.58 -14.27
N TYR A 17 0.49 -1.57 -13.41
CA TYR A 17 -0.65 -0.83 -12.87
C TYR A 17 -0.50 0.67 -13.14
N GLY A 18 -1.60 1.30 -13.54
CA GLY A 18 -1.68 2.76 -13.74
C GLY A 18 -1.94 3.54 -12.44
N SER A 19 -2.46 2.88 -11.41
CA SER A 19 -2.70 3.49 -10.10
C SER A 19 -1.64 3.07 -9.08
N ARG A 20 -1.15 4.03 -8.32
CA ARG A 20 -0.23 3.81 -7.19
C ARG A 20 -0.95 3.82 -5.84
N LEU A 21 -2.29 3.97 -5.87
CA LEU A 21 -3.16 3.87 -4.70
C LEU A 21 -3.81 2.48 -4.67
N LEU A 22 -3.51 1.72 -3.63
CA LEU A 22 -4.15 0.45 -3.29
C LEU A 22 -5.16 0.69 -2.17
N THR A 23 -6.31 0.02 -2.22
CA THR A 23 -7.36 0.18 -1.20
C THR A 23 -7.70 -1.13 -0.49
N GLY A 24 -8.16 -1.01 0.75
CA GLY A 24 -8.80 -2.10 1.46
C GLY A 24 -10.32 -2.05 1.33
N THR A 25 -10.99 -3.12 1.76
CA THR A 25 -12.46 -3.29 1.67
C THR A 25 -13.16 -3.31 3.02
N GLY A 26 -12.41 -3.21 4.11
CA GLY A 26 -12.98 -3.28 5.45
C GLY A 26 -13.54 -1.95 5.95
N LYS A 27 -14.49 -2.02 6.92
CA LYS A 27 -15.04 -0.88 7.67
C LYS A 27 -15.98 0.07 6.90
N PHE A 28 -16.24 -0.13 5.63
CA PHE A 28 -17.31 0.58 4.93
C PHE A 28 -18.67 0.12 5.46
N LYS A 29 -19.68 0.97 5.36
CA LYS A 29 -21.02 0.67 5.87
C LYS A 29 -21.71 -0.47 5.10
N ASP A 30 -21.43 -0.58 3.78
CA ASP A 30 -22.00 -1.57 2.88
C ASP A 30 -21.10 -1.78 1.63
N LEU A 31 -21.45 -2.76 0.79
CA LEU A 31 -20.73 -3.08 -0.44
C LEU A 31 -20.82 -1.94 -1.48
N GLU A 32 -21.89 -1.20 -1.50
CA GLU A 32 -22.06 -0.08 -2.46
C GLU A 32 -21.10 1.07 -2.12
N GLU A 33 -20.96 1.44 -0.85
CA GLU A 33 -19.97 2.44 -0.43
C GLU A 33 -18.55 1.97 -0.69
N THR A 34 -18.25 0.65 -0.48
CA THR A 34 -16.98 0.03 -0.82
C THR A 34 -16.67 0.20 -2.31
N ARG A 35 -17.63 -0.11 -3.18
CA ARG A 35 -17.51 0.05 -4.63
C ARG A 35 -17.25 1.51 -5.03
N LEU A 36 -18.09 2.42 -4.56
CA LEU A 36 -17.99 3.85 -4.88
C LEU A 36 -16.67 4.46 -4.41
N ALA A 37 -16.20 4.10 -3.21
CA ALA A 37 -14.93 4.58 -2.69
C ALA A 37 -13.74 4.01 -3.49
N THR A 38 -13.79 2.72 -3.85
CA THR A 38 -12.75 2.09 -4.68
C THR A 38 -12.67 2.73 -6.07
N GLU A 39 -13.81 3.01 -6.70
CA GLU A 39 -13.88 3.72 -7.98
C GLU A 39 -13.35 5.15 -7.89
N ALA A 40 -13.74 5.89 -6.85
CA ALA A 40 -13.25 7.26 -6.62
C ALA A 40 -11.73 7.30 -6.33
N ALA A 41 -11.20 6.28 -5.67
CA ALA A 41 -9.77 6.10 -5.46
C ALA A 41 -9.01 5.79 -6.76
N GLY A 42 -9.69 5.32 -7.80
CA GLY A 42 -9.05 4.82 -9.02
C GLY A 42 -8.16 3.61 -8.78
N ALA A 43 -8.38 2.88 -7.67
CA ALA A 43 -7.58 1.73 -7.31
C ALA A 43 -7.77 0.58 -8.30
N GLN A 44 -6.67 -0.08 -8.64
CA GLN A 44 -6.66 -1.28 -9.48
C GLN A 44 -6.32 -2.54 -8.67
N ILE A 45 -5.74 -2.39 -7.49
CA ILE A 45 -5.45 -3.46 -6.54
C ILE A 45 -6.29 -3.21 -5.28
N VAL A 46 -7.02 -4.23 -4.85
CA VAL A 46 -7.94 -4.13 -3.71
C VAL A 46 -7.67 -5.26 -2.72
N THR A 47 -7.34 -4.93 -1.46
CA THR A 47 -7.09 -5.95 -0.46
C THR A 47 -8.37 -6.50 0.13
N VAL A 48 -8.38 -7.82 0.34
CA VAL A 48 -9.52 -8.56 0.89
C VAL A 48 -9.08 -9.43 2.06
N ALA A 49 -9.66 -9.22 3.22
CA ALA A 49 -9.42 -10.06 4.39
C ALA A 49 -10.20 -11.39 4.27
N ILE A 50 -9.53 -12.44 3.83
CA ILE A 50 -10.13 -13.76 3.52
C ILE A 50 -10.93 -14.33 4.70
N ARG A 51 -10.47 -14.10 5.91
CA ARG A 51 -11.14 -14.60 7.13
C ARG A 51 -12.41 -13.82 7.51
N ARG A 52 -12.69 -12.69 6.85
CA ARG A 52 -13.74 -11.74 7.25
C ARG A 52 -14.71 -11.37 6.12
N SER A 53 -14.35 -11.65 4.88
CA SER A 53 -15.12 -11.25 3.70
C SER A 53 -15.66 -12.47 2.99
N ASN A 54 -16.94 -12.43 2.61
CA ASN A 54 -17.48 -13.42 1.68
C ASN A 54 -17.01 -13.09 0.25
N ILE A 55 -16.27 -14.01 -0.36
CA ILE A 55 -15.80 -13.96 -1.75
C ILE A 55 -16.33 -15.18 -2.54
N GLY A 56 -17.50 -15.71 -2.14
CA GLY A 56 -18.16 -16.85 -2.76
C GLY A 56 -18.25 -18.11 -1.89
N GLN A 57 -17.55 -18.15 -0.74
CA GLN A 57 -17.57 -19.32 0.16
C GLN A 57 -18.89 -19.52 0.92
N ASN A 58 -19.71 -18.47 1.03
CA ASN A 58 -21.02 -18.52 1.70
C ASN A 58 -22.14 -18.22 0.71
N PRO A 59 -22.73 -19.23 0.06
CA PRO A 59 -23.86 -19.04 -0.87
C PRO A 59 -25.05 -18.39 -0.16
N GLY A 60 -25.65 -17.37 -0.79
CA GLY A 60 -26.80 -16.65 -0.25
C GLY A 60 -26.47 -15.42 0.60
N GLU A 61 -25.19 -15.20 0.94
CA GLU A 61 -24.73 -13.97 1.55
C GLU A 61 -24.18 -13.00 0.50
N PRO A 62 -24.22 -11.67 0.74
CA PRO A 62 -23.62 -10.70 -0.17
C PRO A 62 -22.15 -11.03 -0.47
N ASN A 63 -21.80 -11.15 -1.77
CA ASN A 63 -20.44 -11.48 -2.21
C ASN A 63 -19.71 -10.19 -2.61
N LEU A 64 -18.53 -9.98 -2.04
CA LEU A 64 -17.70 -8.81 -2.35
C LEU A 64 -17.30 -8.77 -3.83
N LEU A 65 -17.07 -9.92 -4.47
CA LEU A 65 -16.67 -10.00 -5.88
C LEU A 65 -17.79 -9.62 -6.86
N ASP A 66 -19.06 -9.55 -6.41
CA ASP A 66 -20.15 -9.03 -7.24
C ASP A 66 -20.01 -7.52 -7.49
N VAL A 67 -19.42 -6.79 -6.56
CA VAL A 67 -19.22 -5.33 -6.65
C VAL A 67 -17.79 -4.94 -6.99
N LEU A 68 -16.82 -5.82 -6.76
CA LEU A 68 -15.40 -5.66 -7.11
C LEU A 68 -14.92 -6.89 -7.90
N PRO A 69 -15.36 -7.04 -9.16
CA PRO A 69 -15.11 -8.23 -9.94
C PRO A 69 -13.62 -8.37 -10.33
N PRO A 70 -13.08 -9.62 -10.34
CA PRO A 70 -11.65 -9.90 -10.61
C PRO A 70 -11.18 -9.56 -12.04
N ASP A 71 -12.08 -9.41 -13.00
CA ASP A 71 -11.78 -8.97 -14.36
C ASP A 71 -11.44 -7.47 -14.42
N ARG A 72 -11.96 -6.69 -13.47
CA ARG A 72 -11.70 -5.25 -13.35
C ARG A 72 -10.62 -4.92 -12.31
N TYR A 73 -10.56 -5.67 -11.22
CA TYR A 73 -9.67 -5.43 -10.10
C TYR A 73 -8.73 -6.60 -9.86
N THR A 74 -7.49 -6.31 -9.52
CA THR A 74 -6.61 -7.32 -8.95
C THR A 74 -6.97 -7.50 -7.48
N ILE A 75 -7.53 -8.64 -7.15
CA ILE A 75 -7.84 -9.00 -5.76
C ILE A 75 -6.53 -9.36 -5.07
N LEU A 76 -6.27 -8.73 -3.92
CA LEU A 76 -5.11 -8.97 -3.08
C LEU A 76 -5.58 -9.56 -1.75
N PRO A 77 -5.72 -10.89 -1.65
CA PRO A 77 -6.09 -11.53 -0.40
C PRO A 77 -5.05 -11.24 0.67
N ASN A 78 -5.48 -10.98 1.91
CA ASN A 78 -4.58 -10.71 3.01
C ASN A 78 -4.83 -11.63 4.20
N THR A 79 -3.80 -11.75 5.03
CA THR A 79 -3.80 -12.58 6.24
C THR A 79 -4.10 -11.78 7.51
N ALA A 80 -4.89 -10.71 7.38
CA ALA A 80 -5.26 -9.85 8.50
C ALA A 80 -5.84 -10.64 9.69
N GLY A 81 -5.29 -10.42 10.87
CA GLY A 81 -5.67 -11.10 12.10
C GLY A 81 -5.00 -12.45 12.29
N CYS A 82 -3.94 -12.78 11.56
CA CYS A 82 -3.06 -13.90 11.86
C CYS A 82 -1.95 -13.47 12.82
N TYR A 83 -1.64 -14.30 13.80
CA TYR A 83 -0.62 -14.08 14.83
C TYR A 83 0.51 -15.10 14.79
N THR A 84 0.43 -16.07 13.87
CA THR A 84 1.45 -17.07 13.64
C THR A 84 1.74 -17.23 12.15
N ALA A 85 2.97 -17.64 11.81
CA ALA A 85 3.33 -17.96 10.44
C ALA A 85 2.46 -19.06 9.84
N GLU A 86 2.12 -20.08 10.64
CA GLU A 86 1.31 -21.22 10.22
C GLU A 86 -0.10 -20.80 9.82
N ASP A 87 -0.75 -19.94 10.62
CA ASP A 87 -2.07 -19.40 10.31
C ASP A 87 -2.06 -18.54 9.06
N ALA A 88 -1.02 -17.71 8.88
CA ALA A 88 -0.87 -16.87 7.70
C ALA A 88 -0.69 -17.71 6.43
N VAL A 89 0.21 -18.71 6.46
CA VAL A 89 0.43 -19.62 5.33
C VAL A 89 -0.84 -20.39 4.98
N ARG A 90 -1.54 -20.94 6.00
CA ARG A 90 -2.83 -21.63 5.79
C ARG A 90 -3.87 -20.71 5.16
N THR A 91 -3.96 -19.46 5.60
CA THR A 91 -4.90 -18.46 5.06
C THR A 91 -4.59 -18.13 3.59
N CYS A 92 -3.32 -17.97 3.23
CA CYS A 92 -2.92 -17.75 1.83
C CYS A 92 -3.23 -18.94 0.94
N ARG A 93 -2.99 -20.18 1.41
CA ARG A 93 -3.35 -21.41 0.66
C ARG A 93 -4.84 -21.50 0.42
N LEU A 94 -5.66 -21.22 1.45
CA LEU A 94 -7.12 -21.14 1.30
C LEU A 94 -7.54 -20.06 0.29
N ALA A 95 -6.92 -18.88 0.34
CA ALA A 95 -7.19 -17.81 -0.61
C ALA A 95 -6.90 -18.24 -2.05
N ARG A 96 -5.79 -18.95 -2.28
CA ARG A 96 -5.42 -19.47 -3.59
C ARG A 96 -6.44 -20.48 -4.13
N GLU A 97 -6.99 -21.33 -3.28
CA GLU A 97 -8.05 -22.27 -3.67
C GLU A 97 -9.36 -21.54 -4.00
N LEU A 98 -9.76 -20.55 -3.19
CA LEU A 98 -11.00 -19.76 -3.40
C LEU A 98 -10.94 -18.84 -4.62
N LEU A 99 -9.74 -18.48 -5.10
CA LEU A 99 -9.49 -17.58 -6.21
C LEU A 99 -8.81 -18.30 -7.41
N ASP A 100 -9.13 -19.56 -7.64
CA ASP A 100 -8.74 -20.34 -8.82
C ASP A 100 -7.23 -20.33 -9.12
N GLY A 101 -6.41 -20.50 -8.09
CA GLY A 101 -4.95 -20.56 -8.23
C GLY A 101 -4.23 -19.22 -8.18
N HIS A 102 -4.90 -18.14 -7.77
CA HIS A 102 -4.30 -16.81 -7.63
C HIS A 102 -3.10 -16.81 -6.66
N THR A 103 -1.95 -16.28 -7.10
CA THR A 103 -0.68 -16.34 -6.36
C THR A 103 -0.35 -15.07 -5.59
N LEU A 104 -0.85 -13.90 -6.04
CA LEU A 104 -0.57 -12.64 -5.37
C LEU A 104 -1.27 -12.58 -4.00
N THR A 105 -0.51 -12.30 -2.94
CA THR A 105 -1.05 -12.25 -1.57
C THR A 105 -0.39 -11.16 -0.74
N LYS A 106 -1.13 -10.56 0.18
CA LYS A 106 -0.58 -9.66 1.19
C LYS A 106 -0.38 -10.41 2.50
N LEU A 107 0.87 -10.62 2.85
CA LEU A 107 1.26 -11.24 4.12
C LEU A 107 1.25 -10.21 5.25
N GLU A 108 0.54 -10.55 6.32
CA GLU A 108 0.50 -9.80 7.58
C GLU A 108 0.50 -10.79 8.74
N VAL A 109 1.51 -10.73 9.61
CA VAL A 109 1.55 -11.50 10.85
C VAL A 109 1.73 -10.54 12.01
N LEU A 110 0.75 -10.46 12.90
CA LEU A 110 0.71 -9.50 14.00
C LEU A 110 1.41 -10.06 15.24
N GLY A 111 2.19 -9.23 15.92
CA GLY A 111 2.87 -9.57 17.16
C GLY A 111 2.10 -9.17 18.41
N ASP A 112 1.26 -8.13 18.32
CA ASP A 112 0.53 -7.60 19.45
C ASP A 112 -0.88 -7.12 19.06
N GLN A 113 -1.88 -7.47 19.86
CA GLN A 113 -3.28 -7.15 19.59
C GLN A 113 -3.64 -5.66 19.75
N LYS A 114 -2.90 -4.94 20.59
CA LYS A 114 -3.18 -3.53 20.88
C LYS A 114 -2.54 -2.60 19.87
N SER A 115 -1.29 -2.83 19.55
CA SER A 115 -0.52 -1.97 18.65
C SER A 115 -0.61 -2.42 17.17
N LEU A 116 -0.93 -3.69 16.91
CA LEU A 116 -0.96 -4.33 15.59
C LEU A 116 0.38 -4.21 14.85
N TYR A 117 1.50 -4.09 15.58
CA TYR A 117 2.82 -4.20 14.99
C TYR A 117 3.08 -5.61 14.46
N PRO A 118 3.83 -5.75 13.35
CA PRO A 118 4.16 -7.05 12.81
C PRO A 118 5.11 -7.82 13.74
N ASP A 119 4.90 -9.14 13.86
CA ASP A 119 5.88 -10.05 14.43
C ASP A 119 6.97 -10.35 13.40
N VAL A 120 8.16 -9.83 13.62
CA VAL A 120 9.28 -9.92 12.68
C VAL A 120 9.67 -11.38 12.40
N VAL A 121 9.75 -12.21 13.45
CA VAL A 121 10.19 -13.60 13.32
C VAL A 121 9.16 -14.43 12.56
N GLN A 122 7.88 -14.28 12.92
CA GLN A 122 6.80 -15.00 12.26
C GLN A 122 6.60 -14.51 10.81
N THR A 123 6.78 -13.22 10.56
CA THR A 123 6.70 -12.64 9.21
C THR A 123 7.76 -13.22 8.29
N LEU A 124 9.03 -13.27 8.72
CA LEU A 124 10.12 -13.88 7.95
C LEU A 124 9.85 -15.36 7.66
N LYS A 125 9.46 -16.13 8.68
CA LYS A 125 9.12 -17.56 8.54
C LYS A 125 7.97 -17.78 7.55
N ALA A 126 6.92 -16.98 7.61
CA ALA A 126 5.78 -17.07 6.70
C ALA A 126 6.16 -16.67 5.26
N ALA A 127 6.94 -15.60 5.10
CA ALA A 127 7.42 -15.13 3.80
C ALA A 127 8.25 -16.21 3.08
N GLU A 128 9.25 -16.80 3.77
CA GLU A 128 10.06 -17.90 3.23
C GLU A 128 9.19 -19.08 2.75
N GLN A 129 8.21 -19.49 3.55
CA GLN A 129 7.34 -20.61 3.20
C GLN A 129 6.44 -20.26 2.01
N LEU A 130 5.86 -19.06 1.98
CA LEU A 130 4.94 -18.65 0.91
C LEU A 130 5.69 -18.47 -0.42
N VAL A 131 6.87 -17.87 -0.43
CA VAL A 131 7.70 -17.76 -1.64
C VAL A 131 8.08 -19.15 -2.15
N LYS A 132 8.48 -20.07 -1.25
CA LYS A 132 8.75 -21.47 -1.62
C LYS A 132 7.52 -22.19 -2.18
N ASP A 133 6.33 -21.86 -1.71
CA ASP A 133 5.05 -22.40 -2.20
C ASP A 133 4.60 -21.74 -3.54
N GLY A 134 5.40 -20.82 -4.10
CA GLY A 134 5.13 -20.15 -5.37
C GLY A 134 4.11 -19.01 -5.26
N PHE A 135 4.01 -18.34 -4.12
CA PHE A 135 3.24 -17.11 -3.98
C PHE A 135 4.07 -15.88 -4.36
N ASP A 136 3.38 -14.90 -4.95
CA ASP A 136 3.89 -13.54 -5.13
C ASP A 136 3.53 -12.73 -3.87
N VAL A 137 4.48 -12.58 -2.95
CA VAL A 137 4.22 -12.05 -1.61
C VAL A 137 4.45 -10.55 -1.57
N MET A 138 3.41 -9.77 -1.25
CA MET A 138 3.50 -8.39 -0.80
C MET A 138 3.47 -8.41 0.73
N VAL A 139 4.53 -7.97 1.41
CA VAL A 139 4.69 -8.21 2.85
C VAL A 139 4.59 -6.94 3.68
N TYR A 140 3.59 -6.89 4.59
CA TYR A 140 3.48 -5.86 5.63
C TYR A 140 4.57 -6.05 6.68
N THR A 141 5.28 -4.96 7.00
CA THR A 141 6.39 -4.98 7.93
C THR A 141 6.55 -3.67 8.69
N SER A 142 7.46 -3.65 9.67
CA SER A 142 7.91 -2.41 10.30
C SER A 142 8.74 -1.56 9.34
N ASP A 143 9.07 -0.35 9.77
CA ASP A 143 9.96 0.58 9.07
C ASP A 143 11.46 0.31 9.33
N ASP A 144 11.82 -0.94 9.65
CA ASP A 144 13.21 -1.37 9.83
C ASP A 144 13.87 -1.65 8.46
N PRO A 145 14.92 -0.89 8.06
CA PRO A 145 15.59 -1.09 6.77
C PRO A 145 16.25 -2.45 6.62
N ILE A 146 16.77 -3.03 7.71
CA ILE A 146 17.41 -4.34 7.68
C ILE A 146 16.38 -5.44 7.43
N LEU A 147 15.22 -5.33 8.07
CA LEU A 147 14.12 -6.27 7.87
C LEU A 147 13.55 -6.16 6.45
N ALA A 148 13.36 -4.94 5.94
CA ALA A 148 12.90 -4.71 4.57
C ALA A 148 13.82 -5.40 3.54
N LYS A 149 15.13 -5.24 3.69
CA LYS A 149 16.13 -5.90 2.85
C LYS A 149 16.06 -7.42 2.94
N ARG A 150 15.92 -8.00 4.13
CA ARG A 150 15.78 -9.45 4.30
C ARG A 150 14.53 -10.00 3.61
N LEU A 151 13.42 -9.29 3.67
CA LEU A 151 12.18 -9.69 3.00
C LEU A 151 12.32 -9.64 1.47
N GLU A 152 13.04 -8.66 0.94
CA GLU A 152 13.42 -8.62 -0.47
C GLU A 152 14.31 -9.81 -0.85
N GLU A 153 15.35 -10.11 -0.05
CA GLU A 153 16.28 -11.23 -0.27
C GLU A 153 15.57 -12.61 -0.22
N ILE A 154 14.50 -12.76 0.54
CA ILE A 154 13.63 -13.95 0.54
C ILE A 154 12.90 -14.09 -0.80
N GLY A 155 12.70 -13.02 -1.55
CA GLY A 155 12.01 -13.02 -2.84
C GLY A 155 10.57 -12.49 -2.76
N CYS A 156 10.25 -11.65 -1.79
CA CYS A 156 8.95 -10.96 -1.76
C CYS A 156 8.79 -10.05 -2.99
N ALA A 157 7.59 -10.04 -3.58
CA ALA A 157 7.27 -9.26 -4.77
C ALA A 157 7.12 -7.75 -4.49
N ALA A 158 6.86 -7.37 -3.26
CA ALA A 158 6.88 -5.99 -2.77
C ALA A 158 7.07 -5.98 -1.24
N VAL A 159 7.69 -4.92 -0.70
CA VAL A 159 7.81 -4.69 0.73
C VAL A 159 6.92 -3.52 1.13
N MET A 160 6.18 -3.70 2.22
CA MET A 160 5.14 -2.76 2.64
C MET A 160 5.39 -2.25 4.06
N PRO A 161 6.34 -1.29 4.23
CA PRO A 161 6.63 -0.72 5.54
C PRO A 161 5.46 0.13 6.06
N LEU A 162 5.19 0.05 7.36
CA LEU A 162 4.20 0.90 8.00
C LEU A 162 4.67 2.37 8.06
N ALA A 163 3.75 3.32 7.89
CA ALA A 163 3.98 4.72 8.23
C ALA A 163 3.79 4.95 9.75
N ALA A 164 2.80 4.29 10.33
CA ALA A 164 2.43 4.28 11.75
C ALA A 164 1.54 3.04 12.01
N PRO A 165 1.18 2.74 13.25
CA PRO A 165 0.30 1.61 13.56
C PRO A 165 -1.00 1.59 12.76
N ILE A 166 -1.47 0.39 12.41
CA ILE A 166 -2.69 0.18 11.63
C ILE A 166 -3.87 0.96 12.23
N GLY A 167 -4.51 1.79 11.41
CA GLY A 167 -5.70 2.56 11.79
C GLY A 167 -5.44 3.75 12.71
N SER A 168 -4.17 4.08 12.99
CA SER A 168 -3.81 5.20 13.89
C SER A 168 -4.01 6.58 13.24
N GLY A 169 -3.86 6.69 11.92
CA GLY A 169 -3.96 7.98 11.23
C GLY A 169 -2.86 8.99 11.60
N LEU A 170 -1.73 8.52 12.17
CA LEU A 170 -0.65 9.37 12.64
C LEU A 170 0.27 9.88 11.52
N GLY A 171 0.12 9.38 10.30
CA GLY A 171 0.99 9.70 9.18
C GLY A 171 2.37 9.07 9.29
N ILE A 172 3.30 9.53 8.46
CA ILE A 172 4.66 8.98 8.40
C ILE A 172 5.48 9.47 9.60
N GLN A 173 5.79 8.55 10.52
CA GLN A 173 6.51 8.86 11.75
C GLN A 173 8.03 8.89 11.54
N ASN A 174 8.57 8.00 10.70
CA ASN A 174 10.00 7.87 10.48
C ASN A 174 10.37 7.97 8.99
N LYS A 175 10.47 9.20 8.51
CA LYS A 175 10.86 9.48 7.11
C LYS A 175 12.27 9.00 6.79
N TYR A 176 13.17 8.99 7.78
CA TYR A 176 14.57 8.60 7.58
C TYR A 176 14.71 7.13 7.24
N ASN A 177 14.03 6.26 8.01
CA ASN A 177 14.05 4.83 7.72
C ASN A 177 13.39 4.51 6.38
N LEU A 178 12.27 5.17 6.04
CA LEU A 178 11.63 5.00 4.74
C LEU A 178 12.56 5.38 3.58
N LEU A 179 13.31 6.48 3.70
CA LEU A 179 14.29 6.87 2.67
C LEU A 179 15.38 5.81 2.51
N GLN A 180 15.91 5.25 3.61
CA GLN A 180 16.91 4.17 3.52
C GLN A 180 16.33 2.92 2.85
N ILE A 181 15.08 2.54 3.18
CA ILE A 181 14.41 1.41 2.54
C ILE A 181 14.27 1.65 1.04
N ILE A 182 13.83 2.85 0.63
CA ILE A 182 13.62 3.19 -0.78
C ILE A 182 14.94 3.22 -1.57
N GLU A 183 15.99 3.80 -1.00
CA GLU A 183 17.30 3.93 -1.65
C GLU A 183 17.95 2.57 -1.97
N ASP A 184 17.76 1.58 -1.10
CA ASP A 184 18.36 0.25 -1.26
C ASP A 184 17.45 -0.76 -1.97
N ALA A 185 16.16 -0.45 -2.13
CA ALA A 185 15.14 -1.38 -2.64
C ALA A 185 15.31 -1.74 -4.12
N LYS A 186 15.11 -3.02 -4.44
CA LYS A 186 15.02 -3.56 -5.81
C LYS A 186 13.63 -4.07 -6.15
N VAL A 187 12.73 -4.04 -5.19
CA VAL A 187 11.31 -4.36 -5.33
C VAL A 187 10.46 -3.15 -4.96
N PRO A 188 9.21 -3.05 -5.43
CA PRO A 188 8.33 -1.95 -5.07
C PRO A 188 8.17 -1.77 -3.55
N ILE A 189 8.28 -0.52 -3.09
CA ILE A 189 8.02 -0.11 -1.72
C ILE A 189 6.66 0.57 -1.65
N ILE A 190 5.73 -0.08 -0.97
CA ILE A 190 4.35 0.40 -0.82
C ILE A 190 4.13 0.78 0.66
N VAL A 191 3.96 2.06 0.96
CA VAL A 191 3.63 2.45 2.34
C VAL A 191 2.27 1.89 2.71
N ASP A 192 2.22 1.17 3.83
CA ASP A 192 1.01 0.55 4.36
C ASP A 192 0.78 0.99 5.81
N ALA A 193 -0.48 1.11 6.20
CA ALA A 193 -0.90 1.49 7.55
C ALA A 193 -0.50 2.92 8.00
N GLY A 194 -1.26 3.47 8.91
CA GLY A 194 -0.96 4.74 9.58
C GLY A 194 -1.22 6.01 8.78
N VAL A 195 -1.45 5.95 7.48
CA VAL A 195 -1.88 7.11 6.67
C VAL A 195 -3.26 7.56 7.16
N GLY A 196 -3.41 8.84 7.46
CA GLY A 196 -4.65 9.40 8.01
C GLY A 196 -5.37 10.38 7.08
N THR A 197 -4.62 11.06 6.22
CA THR A 197 -5.18 12.08 5.31
C THR A 197 -4.34 12.25 4.04
N ALA A 198 -4.83 13.07 3.12
CA ALA A 198 -4.20 13.32 1.81
C ALA A 198 -2.74 13.79 1.89
N SER A 199 -2.39 14.64 2.86
CA SER A 199 -1.01 15.10 3.03
C SER A 199 -0.05 13.96 3.37
N ASP A 200 -0.47 12.96 4.13
CA ASP A 200 0.38 11.82 4.47
C ASP A 200 0.67 10.97 3.22
N ALA A 201 -0.34 10.75 2.38
CA ALA A 201 -0.20 10.05 1.12
C ALA A 201 0.74 10.80 0.14
N ALA A 202 0.58 12.12 0.03
CA ALA A 202 1.47 12.95 -0.78
C ALA A 202 2.93 12.87 -0.28
N ILE A 203 3.15 12.95 1.04
CA ILE A 203 4.48 12.84 1.63
C ILE A 203 5.12 11.47 1.32
N ALA A 204 4.36 10.36 1.40
CA ALA A 204 4.87 9.03 1.05
C ALA A 204 5.38 9.02 -0.40
N MET A 205 4.60 9.55 -1.32
CA MET A 205 4.96 9.59 -2.73
C MET A 205 6.11 10.56 -3.02
N GLU A 206 6.17 11.71 -2.36
CA GLU A 206 7.29 12.67 -2.45
C GLU A 206 8.62 12.09 -1.92
N LEU A 207 8.58 11.15 -0.98
CA LEU A 207 9.76 10.42 -0.52
C LEU A 207 10.29 9.43 -1.57
N GLY A 208 9.47 9.06 -2.56
CA GLY A 208 9.84 8.14 -3.62
C GLY A 208 9.27 6.73 -3.47
N CYS A 209 8.32 6.50 -2.55
CA CYS A 209 7.59 5.23 -2.49
C CYS A 209 6.91 4.93 -3.83
N ASP A 210 6.75 3.65 -4.16
CA ASP A 210 6.12 3.23 -5.41
C ASP A 210 4.61 3.27 -5.35
N GLY A 211 4.04 3.21 -4.16
CA GLY A 211 2.61 3.32 -3.93
C GLY A 211 2.25 3.45 -2.46
N VAL A 212 0.95 3.58 -2.21
CA VAL A 212 0.37 3.65 -0.86
C VAL A 212 -0.83 2.73 -0.79
N LEU A 213 -0.91 1.90 0.24
CA LEU A 213 -2.11 1.14 0.56
C LEU A 213 -2.80 1.77 1.76
N MET A 214 -4.09 2.00 1.65
CA MET A 214 -4.90 2.52 2.76
C MET A 214 -6.33 1.96 2.75
N ASN A 215 -6.88 1.81 3.93
CA ASN A 215 -8.28 1.44 4.13
C ASN A 215 -8.95 2.38 5.15
N THR A 216 -8.53 2.35 6.40
CA THR A 216 -9.18 3.08 7.50
C THR A 216 -9.23 4.59 7.26
N ALA A 217 -8.21 5.18 6.64
CA ALA A 217 -8.19 6.61 6.31
C ALA A 217 -9.33 7.00 5.37
N ILE A 218 -9.75 6.10 4.49
CA ILE A 218 -10.88 6.30 3.58
C ILE A 218 -12.19 5.92 4.28
N ALA A 219 -12.33 4.67 4.70
CA ALA A 219 -13.56 4.12 5.25
C ALA A 219 -14.00 4.78 6.57
N GLY A 220 -13.04 5.26 7.38
CA GLY A 220 -13.30 5.97 8.62
C GLY A 220 -13.53 7.48 8.47
N ALA A 221 -13.42 8.03 7.28
CA ALA A 221 -13.70 9.45 7.04
C ALA A 221 -15.18 9.75 7.11
N ARG A 222 -15.56 10.99 7.42
CA ARG A 222 -16.96 11.42 7.42
C ARG A 222 -17.64 11.22 6.06
N HIS A 223 -16.87 11.35 4.97
CA HIS A 223 -17.33 11.18 3.59
C HIS A 223 -16.32 10.29 2.84
N PRO A 224 -16.44 8.94 2.93
CA PRO A 224 -15.45 8.01 2.39
C PRO A 224 -15.15 8.18 0.90
N VAL A 225 -16.17 8.35 0.07
CA VAL A 225 -15.99 8.53 -1.39
C VAL A 225 -15.23 9.81 -1.71
N LEU A 226 -15.52 10.92 -0.99
CA LEU A 226 -14.79 12.18 -1.16
C LEU A 226 -13.33 12.04 -0.69
N MET A 227 -13.10 11.34 0.42
CA MET A 227 -11.75 11.07 0.92
C MET A 227 -10.96 10.19 -0.06
N ALA A 228 -11.58 9.17 -0.64
CA ALA A 228 -10.97 8.33 -1.67
C ALA A 228 -10.48 9.16 -2.87
N SER A 229 -11.31 10.09 -3.36
CA SER A 229 -10.94 11.03 -4.42
C SER A 229 -9.79 11.97 -4.01
N ALA A 230 -9.78 12.44 -2.76
CA ALA A 230 -8.70 13.28 -2.23
C ALA A 230 -7.37 12.51 -2.14
N MET A 231 -7.42 11.26 -1.66
CA MET A 231 -6.25 10.39 -1.58
C MET A 231 -5.66 10.08 -2.95
N ARG A 232 -6.49 9.79 -3.94
CA ARG A 232 -6.04 9.61 -5.33
C ARG A 232 -5.24 10.80 -5.81
N LYS A 233 -5.79 12.01 -5.70
CA LYS A 233 -5.12 13.25 -6.11
C LYS A 233 -3.82 13.48 -5.36
N ALA A 234 -3.77 13.14 -4.08
CA ALA A 234 -2.57 13.27 -3.26
C ALA A 234 -1.45 12.31 -3.70
N VAL A 235 -1.80 11.06 -4.00
CA VAL A 235 -0.85 10.07 -4.54
C VAL A 235 -0.32 10.50 -5.91
N GLU A 236 -1.19 10.95 -6.81
CA GLU A 236 -0.83 11.47 -8.13
C GLU A 236 0.10 12.69 -8.00
N ALA A 237 -0.31 13.71 -7.23
CA ALA A 237 0.48 14.93 -7.03
C ALA A 237 1.84 14.67 -6.35
N GLY A 238 1.89 13.81 -5.34
CA GLY A 238 3.13 13.44 -4.66
C GLY A 238 4.11 12.74 -5.60
N ARG A 239 3.62 11.84 -6.48
CA ARG A 239 4.46 11.19 -7.49
C ARG A 239 4.98 12.16 -8.53
N GLU A 240 4.13 13.05 -9.04
CA GLU A 240 4.53 14.10 -9.97
C GLU A 240 5.59 15.01 -9.35
N ALA A 241 5.43 15.41 -8.08
CA ALA A 241 6.41 16.22 -7.35
C ALA A 241 7.75 15.49 -7.17
N PHE A 242 7.74 14.18 -6.90
CA PHE A 242 8.93 13.35 -6.82
C PHE A 242 9.67 13.33 -8.17
N LEU A 243 8.96 13.05 -9.26
CA LEU A 243 9.53 12.99 -10.62
C LEU A 243 10.03 14.35 -11.11
N ALA A 244 9.34 15.44 -10.78
CA ALA A 244 9.74 16.79 -11.12
C ALA A 244 11.03 17.23 -10.40
N GLY A 245 11.29 16.65 -9.25
CA GLY A 245 12.42 16.99 -8.41
C GLY A 245 12.20 18.26 -7.58
N ARG A 246 12.54 18.18 -6.33
CA ARG A 246 12.39 19.28 -5.38
C ARG A 246 13.51 20.30 -5.53
N ILE A 247 13.23 21.60 -5.37
CA ILE A 247 14.29 22.62 -5.25
C ILE A 247 15.16 22.34 -4.00
N PRO A 248 16.48 22.64 -4.05
CA PRO A 248 17.34 22.49 -2.89
C PRO A 248 16.87 23.34 -1.71
N ARG A 249 16.91 22.75 -0.51
CA ARG A 249 16.68 23.51 0.74
C ARG A 249 17.83 24.48 0.97
N LYS A 250 17.51 25.74 1.26
CA LYS A 250 18.48 26.78 1.58
C LYS A 250 18.26 27.26 3.01
N ARG A 251 19.37 27.57 3.71
CA ARG A 251 19.31 28.14 5.06
C ARG A 251 18.76 29.57 5.04
N TYR A 252 19.11 30.32 4.00
CA TYR A 252 18.72 31.73 3.85
C TYR A 252 17.76 31.90 2.68
N ALA A 253 17.00 33.00 2.72
CA ALA A 253 16.10 33.40 1.64
C ALA A 253 16.87 33.62 0.33
N SER A 254 16.20 33.36 -0.79
CA SER A 254 16.64 33.68 -2.13
C SER A 254 15.50 34.42 -2.80
N ALA A 255 15.72 35.62 -3.28
CA ALA A 255 14.70 36.41 -3.95
C ALA A 255 14.15 35.67 -5.17
N SER A 256 12.82 35.66 -5.33
CA SER A 256 12.13 35.07 -6.48
C SER A 256 12.19 35.91 -7.74
N SER A 257 12.47 37.20 -7.59
CA SER A 257 12.68 38.14 -8.70
C SER A 257 14.09 38.73 -8.65
N PRO A 258 14.70 39.04 -9.81
CA PRO A 258 16.01 39.75 -9.83
C PRO A 258 15.91 41.04 -9.05
N ILE A 259 16.92 41.32 -8.22
CA ILE A 259 17.01 42.56 -7.43
C ILE A 259 17.67 43.65 -8.28
N ASP A 260 18.46 43.23 -9.28
CA ASP A 260 19.16 44.17 -10.19
C ASP A 260 18.16 44.75 -11.21
N GLY A 261 18.17 46.11 -11.36
CA GLY A 261 17.30 46.83 -12.30
C GLY A 261 15.97 47.31 -11.70
N LEU A 262 15.86 47.40 -10.38
CA LEU A 262 14.75 48.14 -9.78
C LEU A 262 14.84 49.61 -10.17
N ILE A 263 13.77 50.15 -10.80
CA ILE A 263 13.61 51.59 -11.07
C ILE A 263 13.44 52.24 -9.69
N GLY A 264 14.40 53.09 -9.30
CA GLY A 264 14.35 53.89 -8.08
C GLY A 264 13.35 55.02 -8.18
#